data_96cd22a28b77360d0921ac305599c7bc
#
_entry.id   96cd22a28b77360d0921ac305599c7bc
#
_cell.length_a   1.000
_cell.length_b   1.000
_cell.length_c   1.000
_cell.angle_alpha   90.00
_cell.angle_beta   90.00
_cell.angle_gamma   90.00
#
_symmetry.space_group_name_H-M   'P 1'
#
loop_
_entity.id
_entity.type
_entity.pdbx_description
1 polymer ?
#
loop_
_entity_poly.entity_id
_entity_poly.type
_entity_poly.pdbx_seq_one_letter_code
_entity_poly.pdbx_strand_id
1 'polypeptide(L)'
;MTPHEASPPTVFWPRCTAVDGCTGRAAGGPGACPAHLRPSEFERFVDSLRPGADLDLRGVTVPPWLLDGVLDAVTGPDGRPHLGRTRFDGAVLPADAGLRSFCVEGDSSFDGARFLGGASFYDARFFGNASFRGARFGRNASFHEARFHRHASFEEAVFTGDALFGETRWHADAAFRGAVFMGAACFDRARFGRDAAMQGAGFRGDVSFRRVQVTRHARFERARFRHGAWLGPLAAGGRIALSDATVHGGLRVHAAARQVIARGTIVHGEADFRLRHAELDLEDAVFEGPAAVRALAHPIQGLAEPTSGNADRNGTSGVRLLSLRRADATRLLLADVDLSGCGFLGLRRPDALRITGDCAFATAPGRRRLRPWRRRDRAVLAEDIAGGAGHDDDRLRALYQALARATADSDRDRLARDFRYSALEMRRHGERDPWRRAGLHLLWITCGYGLRAGRAVAWLAVIIALLCCGASLVRHDDRTRHDNRTGSVRGAHTGARNT
;
A
#
# COMPACT_ATOMS: atom_id res chain seq x y z
N MET A 1 33.03 1.97 -10.71
CA MET A 1 33.33 1.80 -9.29
C MET A 1 33.49 0.32 -9.04
N THR A 2 34.71 -0.11 -8.77
CA THR A 2 35.08 -1.48 -8.46
C THR A 2 34.37 -1.96 -7.20
N PRO A 3 33.85 -3.20 -7.14
CA PRO A 3 33.24 -3.72 -5.94
C PRO A 3 34.31 -3.79 -4.83
N HIS A 4 34.03 -3.15 -3.71
CA HIS A 4 34.78 -3.31 -2.49
C HIS A 4 34.88 -4.81 -2.19
N GLU A 5 36.06 -5.39 -2.26
CA GLU A 5 36.36 -6.69 -1.66
C GLU A 5 36.13 -6.57 -0.15
N ALA A 6 34.97 -7.09 0.28
CA ALA A 6 34.69 -7.22 1.69
C ALA A 6 35.76 -8.11 2.31
N SER A 7 36.46 -7.61 3.34
CA SER A 7 37.38 -8.38 4.12
C SER A 7 36.76 -9.73 4.54
N PRO A 8 37.48 -10.85 4.42
CA PRO A 8 36.92 -12.14 4.78
C PRO A 8 36.46 -12.13 6.24
N PRO A 9 35.33 -12.72 6.56
CA PRO A 9 34.83 -12.76 7.93
C PRO A 9 35.90 -13.42 8.84
N THR A 10 36.08 -12.81 10.00
CA THR A 10 36.97 -13.35 11.04
C THR A 10 36.46 -14.74 11.44
N VAL A 11 37.17 -15.77 11.05
CA VAL A 11 36.73 -17.16 11.22
C VAL A 11 37.03 -17.61 12.65
N PHE A 12 36.01 -17.97 13.40
CA PHE A 12 36.05 -18.35 14.83
C PHE A 12 36.08 -19.89 15.05
N TRP A 13 36.59 -20.69 14.09
CA TRP A 13 36.70 -22.13 14.25
C TRP A 13 38.10 -22.62 13.96
N PRO A 14 38.53 -23.79 14.54
CA PRO A 14 39.79 -24.43 14.21
C PRO A 14 39.88 -24.72 12.71
N ARG A 15 40.89 -24.16 12.04
CA ARG A 15 41.04 -24.31 10.58
C ARG A 15 41.74 -25.63 10.25
N CYS A 16 41.47 -26.13 9.07
CA CYS A 16 42.18 -27.22 8.46
C CYS A 16 43.67 -26.86 8.30
N THR A 17 44.56 -27.74 8.75
CA THR A 17 46.01 -27.62 8.63
C THR A 17 46.60 -28.61 7.62
N ALA A 18 45.76 -29.48 7.01
CA ALA A 18 46.21 -30.48 6.03
C ALA A 18 46.61 -29.87 4.69
N VAL A 19 46.07 -28.69 4.36
CA VAL A 19 46.39 -27.98 3.11
C VAL A 19 46.50 -26.49 3.43
N ASP A 20 47.58 -25.85 2.97
CA ASP A 20 47.83 -24.44 3.15
C ASP A 20 46.73 -23.59 2.53
N GLY A 21 46.27 -22.55 3.27
CA GLY A 21 45.22 -21.67 2.83
C GLY A 21 43.80 -22.24 2.92
N CYS A 22 43.61 -23.47 3.39
CA CYS A 22 42.26 -24.02 3.59
C CYS A 22 41.53 -23.32 4.72
N THR A 23 40.30 -22.85 4.45
CA THR A 23 39.42 -22.17 5.42
C THR A 23 38.49 -23.12 6.15
N GLY A 24 38.45 -24.39 5.75
CA GLY A 24 37.57 -25.41 6.26
C GLY A 24 37.77 -25.69 7.75
N ARG A 25 36.70 -25.92 8.48
CA ARG A 25 36.76 -26.36 9.89
C ARG A 25 37.38 -27.75 9.99
N ALA A 26 38.35 -27.90 10.85
CA ALA A 26 38.92 -29.21 11.17
C ALA A 26 37.88 -30.14 11.82
N ALA A 27 37.69 -31.34 11.29
CA ALA A 27 36.84 -32.37 11.85
C ALA A 27 37.67 -33.19 12.86
N GLY A 28 37.45 -32.99 14.15
CA GLY A 28 38.11 -33.62 15.31
C GLY A 28 39.06 -34.78 15.04
N GLY A 29 40.39 -34.53 15.03
CA GLY A 29 41.41 -35.44 14.67
C GLY A 29 42.66 -34.68 14.15
N PRO A 30 43.43 -35.17 13.18
CA PRO A 30 44.75 -34.62 12.80
C PRO A 30 44.70 -33.25 12.10
N GLY A 31 43.70 -32.41 12.36
CA GLY A 31 43.61 -31.04 11.84
C GLY A 31 43.11 -30.94 10.40
N ALA A 32 42.59 -32.01 9.79
CA ALA A 32 41.99 -31.98 8.45
C ALA A 32 40.51 -31.66 8.48
N CYS A 33 40.01 -30.90 7.50
CA CYS A 33 38.56 -30.75 7.27
C CYS A 33 38.03 -31.97 6.48
N PRO A 34 36.69 -32.18 6.43
CA PRO A 34 36.13 -33.35 5.74
C PRO A 34 36.54 -33.51 4.28
N ALA A 35 36.84 -32.42 3.57
CA ALA A 35 37.35 -32.47 2.19
C ALA A 35 38.81 -32.90 2.05
N HIS A 36 39.58 -32.88 3.14
CA HIS A 36 40.99 -33.18 3.16
C HIS A 36 41.32 -34.39 4.04
N LEU A 37 40.34 -35.20 4.42
CA LEU A 37 40.54 -36.47 5.09
C LEU A 37 41.17 -37.47 4.11
N ARG A 38 42.01 -38.36 4.65
CA ARG A 38 42.48 -39.53 3.88
C ARG A 38 41.33 -40.49 3.60
N PRO A 39 41.39 -41.31 2.56
CA PRO A 39 40.26 -42.18 2.20
C PRO A 39 39.70 -42.99 3.37
N SER A 40 40.54 -43.65 4.17
CA SER A 40 40.10 -44.42 5.34
C SER A 40 39.54 -43.58 6.51
N GLU A 41 39.93 -42.31 6.59
CA GLU A 41 39.34 -41.36 7.56
C GLU A 41 38.00 -40.85 7.08
N PHE A 42 37.88 -40.62 5.78
CA PHE A 42 36.60 -40.22 5.16
C PHE A 42 35.54 -41.34 5.27
N GLU A 43 35.92 -42.61 4.99
CA GLU A 43 35.02 -43.75 5.20
C GLU A 43 34.51 -43.79 6.65
N ARG A 44 35.40 -43.67 7.64
CA ARG A 44 35.04 -43.61 9.06
C ARG A 44 34.13 -42.41 9.40
N PHE A 45 34.42 -41.28 8.77
CA PHE A 45 33.57 -40.08 8.94
C PHE A 45 32.18 -40.34 8.41
N VAL A 46 32.04 -40.86 7.21
CA VAL A 46 30.75 -41.21 6.58
C VAL A 46 30.03 -42.30 7.38
N ASP A 47 30.73 -43.35 7.79
CA ASP A 47 30.19 -44.44 8.62
C ASP A 47 29.70 -43.98 10.00
N SER A 48 30.19 -42.85 10.50
CA SER A 48 29.71 -42.25 11.75
C SER A 48 28.41 -41.49 11.59
N LEU A 49 28.04 -41.11 10.37
CA LEU A 49 26.80 -40.39 10.09
C LEU A 49 25.59 -41.33 10.13
N ARG A 50 24.47 -40.82 10.57
CA ARG A 50 23.17 -41.50 10.60
C ARG A 50 22.12 -40.46 10.23
N PRO A 51 20.94 -40.86 9.75
CA PRO A 51 19.82 -39.95 9.62
C PRO A 51 19.58 -39.14 10.91
N GLY A 52 19.53 -37.81 10.80
CA GLY A 52 19.45 -36.88 11.92
C GLY A 52 20.79 -36.42 12.51
N ALA A 53 21.92 -36.85 11.97
CA ALA A 53 23.25 -36.43 12.45
C ALA A 53 23.52 -34.95 12.21
N ASP A 54 24.21 -34.30 13.15
CA ASP A 54 24.69 -32.92 12.98
C ASP A 54 25.84 -32.90 11.95
N LEU A 55 25.84 -31.87 11.07
CA LEU A 55 26.86 -31.71 10.04
C LEU A 55 27.52 -30.33 10.15
N ASP A 56 28.82 -30.27 10.18
CA ASP A 56 29.59 -29.03 10.25
C ASP A 56 30.66 -28.96 9.15
N LEU A 57 30.33 -28.27 8.07
CA LEU A 57 31.21 -28.04 6.90
C LEU A 57 31.57 -26.56 6.75
N ARG A 58 31.68 -25.82 7.86
CA ARG A 58 32.02 -24.39 7.84
C ARG A 58 33.37 -24.15 7.12
N GLY A 59 33.35 -23.22 6.18
CA GLY A 59 34.52 -22.80 5.39
C GLY A 59 35.07 -23.87 4.48
N VAL A 60 34.45 -25.04 4.37
CA VAL A 60 34.91 -26.14 3.53
C VAL A 60 34.58 -25.86 2.06
N THR A 61 35.56 -26.03 1.18
CA THR A 61 35.31 -26.24 -0.25
C THR A 61 34.81 -27.66 -0.44
N VAL A 62 33.52 -27.83 -0.61
CA VAL A 62 32.83 -29.13 -0.65
C VAL A 62 32.94 -29.72 -2.05
N PRO A 63 33.76 -30.79 -2.29
CA PRO A 63 33.72 -31.44 -3.59
C PRO A 63 32.45 -32.29 -3.75
N PRO A 64 32.04 -32.59 -4.99
CA PRO A 64 30.83 -33.40 -5.23
C PRO A 64 30.77 -34.71 -4.46
N TRP A 65 31.87 -35.48 -4.49
CA TRP A 65 31.94 -36.79 -3.81
C TRP A 65 31.72 -36.71 -2.29
N LEU A 66 32.13 -35.60 -1.64
CA LEU A 66 31.91 -35.39 -0.20
C LEU A 66 30.43 -35.11 0.06
N LEU A 67 29.80 -34.26 -0.77
CA LEU A 67 28.38 -33.96 -0.61
C LEU A 67 27.52 -35.20 -0.85
N ASP A 68 27.78 -35.94 -1.93
CA ASP A 68 27.04 -37.15 -2.27
C ASP A 68 27.19 -38.22 -1.17
N GLY A 69 28.43 -38.51 -0.71
CA GLY A 69 28.69 -39.48 0.35
C GLY A 69 28.03 -39.12 1.68
N VAL A 70 27.97 -37.81 2.03
CA VAL A 70 27.26 -37.35 3.23
C VAL A 70 25.73 -37.52 3.05
N LEU A 71 25.17 -37.10 1.92
CA LEU A 71 23.74 -37.21 1.69
C LEU A 71 23.25 -38.67 1.66
N ASP A 72 24.03 -39.55 1.04
CA ASP A 72 23.72 -41.00 1.02
C ASP A 72 23.71 -41.57 2.43
N ALA A 73 24.74 -41.26 3.25
CA ALA A 73 24.86 -41.77 4.62
C ALA A 73 23.73 -41.32 5.58
N VAL A 74 23.16 -40.13 5.33
CA VAL A 74 22.08 -39.60 6.16
C VAL A 74 20.71 -39.82 5.54
N THR A 75 20.60 -40.57 4.44
CA THR A 75 19.33 -40.88 3.81
C THR A 75 18.52 -41.84 4.66
N GLY A 76 17.36 -41.44 5.06
CA GLY A 76 16.43 -42.24 5.86
C GLY A 76 15.59 -43.24 5.06
N PRO A 77 14.75 -44.03 5.73
CA PRO A 77 13.90 -45.05 5.08
C PRO A 77 12.84 -44.42 4.17
N ASP A 78 12.56 -43.15 4.30
CA ASP A 78 11.67 -42.35 3.41
C ASP A 78 12.33 -41.88 2.11
N GLY A 79 13.61 -42.28 1.91
CA GLY A 79 14.40 -41.87 0.75
C GLY A 79 14.85 -40.41 0.78
N ARG A 80 14.79 -39.74 1.92
CA ARG A 80 15.18 -38.34 2.10
C ARG A 80 16.46 -38.26 2.96
N PRO A 81 17.39 -37.38 2.61
CA PRO A 81 18.49 -37.05 3.50
C PRO A 81 17.98 -36.31 4.74
N HIS A 82 18.28 -36.82 5.93
CA HIS A 82 17.93 -36.23 7.23
C HIS A 82 19.18 -35.76 7.95
N LEU A 83 19.26 -34.48 8.27
CA LEU A 83 20.32 -33.88 9.04
C LEU A 83 19.78 -33.25 10.31
N GLY A 84 20.56 -33.28 11.35
CA GLY A 84 20.32 -32.54 12.59
C GLY A 84 20.65 -31.06 12.40
N ARG A 85 21.48 -30.50 13.26
CA ARG A 85 22.02 -29.16 13.08
C ARG A 85 23.01 -29.14 11.93
N THR A 86 22.87 -28.16 11.03
CA THR A 86 23.63 -28.11 9.79
C THR A 86 24.37 -26.79 9.66
N ARG A 87 25.69 -26.80 9.47
CA ARG A 87 26.51 -25.59 9.37
C ARG A 87 27.37 -25.61 8.11
N PHE A 88 27.03 -24.71 7.17
CA PHE A 88 27.78 -24.45 5.93
C PHE A 88 28.25 -22.97 5.85
N ASP A 89 28.45 -22.33 7.00
CA ASP A 89 28.88 -20.93 7.04
C ASP A 89 30.19 -20.75 6.25
N GLY A 90 30.19 -19.90 5.23
CA GLY A 90 31.31 -19.64 4.35
C GLY A 90 31.77 -20.84 3.50
N ALA A 91 31.04 -21.93 3.48
CA ALA A 91 31.35 -23.08 2.63
C ALA A 91 31.21 -22.74 1.14
N VAL A 92 32.02 -23.43 0.31
CA VAL A 92 31.92 -23.36 -1.15
C VAL A 92 31.32 -24.66 -1.64
N LEU A 93 30.12 -24.60 -2.17
CA LEU A 93 29.40 -25.78 -2.66
C LEU A 93 29.58 -25.94 -4.18
N PRO A 94 29.55 -27.20 -4.68
CA PRO A 94 29.81 -27.48 -6.09
C PRO A 94 28.74 -26.86 -7.02
N ALA A 95 29.00 -26.92 -8.31
CA ALA A 95 28.19 -26.29 -9.34
C ALA A 95 26.73 -26.74 -9.39
N ASP A 96 26.47 -27.99 -9.01
CA ASP A 96 25.14 -28.60 -9.02
C ASP A 96 24.83 -29.22 -7.66
N ALA A 97 24.82 -28.38 -6.62
CA ALA A 97 24.49 -28.84 -5.26
C ALA A 97 23.01 -29.31 -5.19
N GLY A 98 22.87 -30.65 -5.22
CA GLY A 98 21.57 -31.33 -5.20
C GLY A 98 21.04 -31.55 -3.78
N LEU A 99 20.51 -30.49 -3.12
CA LEU A 99 19.91 -30.58 -1.79
C LEU A 99 18.39 -30.76 -1.87
N ARG A 100 17.95 -31.58 -2.85
CA ARG A 100 16.53 -31.85 -3.10
C ARG A 100 15.95 -32.74 -2.01
N SER A 101 14.72 -32.45 -1.63
CA SER A 101 13.93 -33.22 -0.65
C SER A 101 14.62 -33.40 0.72
N PHE A 102 15.69 -32.68 0.95
CA PHE A 102 16.52 -32.71 2.13
C PHE A 102 15.76 -32.18 3.36
N CYS A 103 15.90 -32.86 4.49
CA CYS A 103 15.27 -32.56 5.75
C CYS A 103 16.31 -32.11 6.77
N VAL A 104 16.13 -30.92 7.38
CA VAL A 104 16.95 -30.44 8.48
C VAL A 104 16.09 -30.31 9.72
N GLU A 105 16.35 -31.14 10.73
CA GLU A 105 15.57 -31.18 11.97
C GLU A 105 15.98 -30.06 12.94
N GLY A 106 17.28 -29.74 12.96
CA GLY A 106 17.83 -28.66 13.76
C GLY A 106 17.93 -27.33 13.01
N ASP A 107 18.64 -26.37 13.61
CA ASP A 107 18.95 -25.12 12.92
C ASP A 107 19.96 -25.34 11.79
N SER A 108 19.78 -24.63 10.68
CA SER A 108 20.67 -24.66 9.53
C SER A 108 21.25 -23.28 9.24
N SER A 109 22.56 -23.24 8.96
CA SER A 109 23.25 -22.02 8.57
C SER A 109 24.05 -22.25 7.29
N PHE A 110 23.78 -21.39 6.30
CA PHE A 110 24.50 -21.24 5.04
C PHE A 110 25.02 -19.79 4.91
N ASP A 111 25.32 -19.15 6.05
CA ASP A 111 25.72 -17.74 6.07
C ASP A 111 27.01 -17.53 5.30
N GLY A 112 27.00 -16.64 4.30
CA GLY A 112 28.11 -16.38 3.43
C GLY A 112 28.51 -17.56 2.54
N ALA A 113 27.76 -18.65 2.49
CA ALA A 113 28.03 -19.79 1.62
C ALA A 113 28.00 -19.40 0.14
N ARG A 114 28.84 -20.07 -0.67
CA ARG A 114 28.94 -19.80 -2.10
C ARG A 114 28.58 -21.05 -2.89
N PHE A 115 27.45 -21.00 -3.58
CA PHE A 115 27.03 -22.01 -4.55
C PHE A 115 27.63 -21.64 -5.91
N LEU A 116 28.60 -22.40 -6.41
CA LEU A 116 29.33 -22.04 -7.63
C LEU A 116 28.46 -22.15 -8.91
N GLY A 117 27.41 -22.95 -8.88
CA GLY A 117 26.49 -23.13 -9.97
C GLY A 117 25.05 -23.14 -9.53
N GLY A 118 24.23 -24.05 -10.06
CA GLY A 118 22.86 -24.27 -9.64
C GLY A 118 22.78 -24.83 -8.23
N ALA A 119 21.76 -24.41 -7.48
CA ALA A 119 21.46 -24.95 -6.16
C ALA A 119 19.97 -25.36 -6.10
N SER A 120 19.72 -26.64 -5.80
CA SER A 120 18.35 -27.14 -5.73
C SER A 120 17.99 -27.55 -4.32
N PHE A 121 17.09 -26.78 -3.70
CA PHE A 121 16.40 -27.06 -2.45
C PHE A 121 14.91 -27.42 -2.70
N TYR A 122 14.64 -28.05 -3.85
CA TYR A 122 13.29 -28.45 -4.22
C TYR A 122 12.71 -29.39 -3.14
N ASP A 123 11.48 -29.13 -2.66
CA ASP A 123 10.79 -29.86 -1.58
C ASP A 123 11.64 -30.06 -0.31
N ALA A 124 12.64 -29.19 -0.06
CA ALA A 124 13.43 -29.22 1.16
C ALA A 124 12.61 -28.81 2.38
N ARG A 125 12.91 -29.38 3.54
CA ARG A 125 12.17 -29.12 4.79
C ARG A 125 13.12 -28.68 5.89
N PHE A 126 12.93 -27.46 6.39
CA PHE A 126 13.71 -26.88 7.48
C PHE A 126 12.81 -26.79 8.71
N PHE A 127 13.01 -27.66 9.68
CA PHE A 127 12.23 -27.68 10.91
C PHE A 127 12.74 -26.68 11.95
N GLY A 128 14.06 -26.42 11.98
CA GLY A 128 14.71 -25.37 12.74
C GLY A 128 14.71 -24.03 11.99
N ASN A 129 15.49 -23.05 12.53
CA ASN A 129 15.76 -21.81 11.82
C ASN A 129 16.71 -22.09 10.63
N ALA A 130 16.47 -21.41 9.50
CA ALA A 130 17.30 -21.54 8.31
C ALA A 130 17.91 -20.18 7.94
N SER A 131 19.24 -20.09 7.95
CA SER A 131 19.93 -18.85 7.60
C SER A 131 20.75 -19.03 6.32
N PHE A 132 20.51 -18.14 5.36
CA PHE A 132 21.26 -17.97 4.10
C PHE A 132 21.79 -16.54 4.00
N ARG A 133 22.07 -15.90 5.14
CA ARG A 133 22.51 -14.51 5.17
C ARG A 133 23.80 -14.32 4.38
N GLY A 134 23.80 -13.37 3.45
CA GLY A 134 24.96 -13.10 2.59
C GLY A 134 25.36 -14.26 1.67
N ALA A 135 24.57 -15.34 1.58
CA ALA A 135 24.83 -16.45 0.67
C ALA A 135 24.83 -15.99 -0.79
N ARG A 136 25.66 -16.61 -1.62
CA ARG A 136 25.79 -16.26 -3.04
C ARG A 136 25.48 -17.47 -3.92
N PHE A 137 24.46 -17.34 -4.73
CA PHE A 137 24.02 -18.34 -5.70
C PHE A 137 24.53 -17.95 -7.10
N GLY A 138 25.51 -18.70 -7.62
CA GLY A 138 26.23 -18.38 -8.86
C GLY A 138 25.38 -18.56 -10.12
N ARG A 139 24.37 -19.44 -10.07
CA ARG A 139 23.37 -19.67 -11.13
C ARG A 139 21.96 -19.75 -10.52
N ASN A 140 21.07 -20.50 -11.15
CA ASN A 140 19.68 -20.65 -10.68
C ASN A 140 19.63 -21.33 -9.31
N ALA A 141 18.78 -20.79 -8.43
CA ALA A 141 18.51 -21.32 -7.11
C ALA A 141 17.03 -21.70 -6.99
N SER A 142 16.74 -22.97 -6.78
CA SER A 142 15.37 -23.44 -6.64
C SER A 142 15.06 -23.81 -5.19
N PHE A 143 14.09 -23.11 -4.62
CA PHE A 143 13.44 -23.43 -3.34
C PHE A 143 11.96 -23.80 -3.57
N HIS A 144 11.63 -24.23 -4.80
CA HIS A 144 10.25 -24.56 -5.15
C HIS A 144 9.70 -25.64 -4.22
N GLU A 145 8.48 -25.48 -3.70
CA GLU A 145 7.83 -26.33 -2.71
C GLU A 145 8.55 -26.45 -1.35
N ALA A 146 9.66 -25.74 -1.12
CA ALA A 146 10.38 -25.81 0.15
C ALA A 146 9.52 -25.33 1.32
N ARG A 147 9.76 -25.92 2.51
CA ARG A 147 9.00 -25.64 3.74
C ARG A 147 9.93 -25.18 4.85
N PHE A 148 9.64 -24.00 5.39
CA PHE A 148 10.38 -23.40 6.50
C PHE A 148 9.45 -23.34 7.71
N HIS A 149 9.69 -24.19 8.69
CA HIS A 149 8.83 -24.28 9.89
C HIS A 149 9.11 -23.18 10.91
N ARG A 150 10.32 -22.61 10.91
CA ARG A 150 10.75 -21.49 11.76
C ARG A 150 11.22 -20.31 10.91
N HIS A 151 11.96 -19.39 11.52
CA HIS A 151 12.48 -18.23 10.81
C HIS A 151 13.45 -18.64 9.70
N ALA A 152 13.29 -17.99 8.55
CA ALA A 152 14.21 -18.16 7.44
C ALA A 152 14.76 -16.81 6.98
N SER A 153 16.08 -16.70 6.88
CA SER A 153 16.76 -15.47 6.52
C SER A 153 17.55 -15.64 5.22
N PHE A 154 17.28 -14.78 4.26
CA PHE A 154 18.03 -14.56 3.03
C PHE A 154 18.55 -13.11 2.98
N GLU A 155 18.77 -12.50 4.16
CA GLU A 155 19.25 -11.14 4.24
C GLU A 155 20.59 -10.98 3.53
N GLU A 156 20.71 -9.94 2.68
CA GLU A 156 21.93 -9.67 1.91
C GLU A 156 22.34 -10.82 0.95
N ALA A 157 21.52 -11.84 0.75
CA ALA A 157 21.79 -12.91 -0.20
C ALA A 157 21.80 -12.40 -1.64
N VAL A 158 22.66 -12.98 -2.48
CA VAL A 158 22.81 -12.60 -3.90
C VAL A 158 22.47 -13.79 -4.78
N PHE A 159 21.46 -13.62 -5.61
CA PHE A 159 21.02 -14.57 -6.63
C PHE A 159 21.46 -14.06 -8.00
N THR A 160 22.47 -14.69 -8.60
CA THR A 160 22.98 -14.27 -9.91
C THR A 160 22.11 -14.77 -11.05
N GLY A 161 21.58 -15.99 -10.95
CA GLY A 161 20.58 -16.54 -11.85
C GLY A 161 19.16 -16.36 -11.31
N ASP A 162 18.24 -17.16 -11.83
CA ASP A 162 16.83 -17.14 -11.40
C ASP A 162 16.66 -17.71 -9.99
N ALA A 163 15.81 -17.08 -9.19
CA ALA A 163 15.50 -17.48 -7.83
C ALA A 163 14.04 -17.95 -7.74
N LEU A 164 13.85 -19.26 -7.61
CA LEU A 164 12.52 -19.89 -7.67
C LEU A 164 12.03 -20.25 -6.27
N PHE A 165 11.12 -19.44 -5.75
CA PHE A 165 10.43 -19.64 -4.47
C PHE A 165 8.94 -19.99 -4.66
N GLY A 166 8.59 -20.53 -5.83
CA GLY A 166 7.22 -20.92 -6.12
C GLY A 166 6.70 -21.99 -5.14
N GLU A 167 5.45 -21.88 -4.71
CA GLU A 167 4.76 -22.80 -3.80
C GLU A 167 5.44 -23.05 -2.44
N THR A 168 6.44 -22.22 -2.08
CA THR A 168 7.09 -22.28 -0.77
C THR A 168 6.12 -22.02 0.36
N ARG A 169 6.39 -22.64 1.51
CA ARG A 169 5.57 -22.47 2.73
C ARG A 169 6.46 -22.02 3.89
N TRP A 170 6.19 -20.83 4.36
CA TRP A 170 6.88 -20.20 5.49
C TRP A 170 5.92 -20.14 6.68
N HIS A 171 6.18 -20.89 7.74
CA HIS A 171 5.30 -20.89 8.93
C HIS A 171 5.61 -19.73 9.89
N ALA A 172 6.82 -19.16 9.79
CA ALA A 172 7.25 -17.98 10.54
C ALA A 172 7.66 -16.84 9.58
N ASP A 173 8.49 -15.91 10.06
CA ASP A 173 8.93 -14.78 9.26
C ASP A 173 9.97 -15.22 8.20
N ALA A 174 9.86 -14.64 7.01
CA ALA A 174 10.80 -14.79 5.91
C ALA A 174 11.49 -13.44 5.64
N ALA A 175 12.81 -13.38 5.83
CA ALA A 175 13.58 -12.16 5.70
C ALA A 175 14.44 -12.18 4.44
N PHE A 176 14.22 -11.20 3.55
CA PHE A 176 14.98 -10.95 2.32
C PHE A 176 15.53 -9.53 2.31
N ARG A 177 15.77 -8.92 3.48
CA ARG A 177 16.25 -7.54 3.58
C ARG A 177 17.58 -7.39 2.84
N GLY A 178 17.63 -6.39 1.94
CA GLY A 178 18.85 -6.14 1.17
C GLY A 178 19.26 -7.25 0.21
N ALA A 179 18.46 -8.31 0.03
CA ALA A 179 18.75 -9.37 -0.94
C ALA A 179 18.76 -8.81 -2.37
N VAL A 180 19.63 -9.36 -3.22
CA VAL A 180 19.80 -8.92 -4.61
C VAL A 180 19.47 -10.06 -5.55
N PHE A 181 18.45 -9.85 -6.38
CA PHE A 181 18.02 -10.77 -7.43
C PHE A 181 18.48 -10.21 -8.78
N MET A 182 19.50 -10.83 -9.39
CA MET A 182 20.02 -10.39 -10.69
C MET A 182 19.20 -10.97 -11.84
N GLY A 183 18.78 -12.24 -11.72
CA GLY A 183 17.84 -12.92 -12.61
C GLY A 183 16.38 -12.73 -12.19
N ALA A 184 15.48 -13.54 -12.74
CA ALA A 184 14.06 -13.52 -12.37
C ALA A 184 13.86 -14.05 -10.94
N ALA A 185 12.92 -13.43 -10.20
CA ALA A 185 12.52 -13.87 -8.86
C ALA A 185 11.04 -14.29 -8.86
N CYS A 186 10.77 -15.57 -8.67
CA CYS A 186 9.43 -16.13 -8.70
C CYS A 186 8.99 -16.56 -7.30
N PHE A 187 7.95 -15.89 -6.75
CA PHE A 187 7.31 -16.25 -5.49
C PHE A 187 5.87 -16.77 -5.70
N ASP A 188 5.55 -17.21 -6.91
CA ASP A 188 4.18 -17.60 -7.27
C ASP A 188 3.64 -18.67 -6.33
N ARG A 189 2.43 -18.45 -5.81
CA ARG A 189 1.72 -19.33 -4.84
C ARG A 189 2.44 -19.53 -3.52
N ALA A 190 3.49 -18.75 -3.20
CA ALA A 190 4.15 -18.81 -1.91
C ALA A 190 3.19 -18.39 -0.78
N ARG A 191 3.34 -19.03 0.39
CA ARG A 191 2.52 -18.77 1.57
C ARG A 191 3.40 -18.38 2.74
N PHE A 192 3.24 -17.13 3.21
CA PHE A 192 3.95 -16.60 4.36
C PHE A 192 3.04 -16.60 5.58
N GLY A 193 3.34 -17.45 6.55
CA GLY A 193 2.60 -17.57 7.81
C GLY A 193 2.69 -16.36 8.72
N ARG A 194 3.70 -15.49 8.50
CA ARG A 194 3.88 -14.21 9.19
C ARG A 194 4.25 -13.11 8.21
N ASP A 195 5.39 -12.44 8.42
CA ASP A 195 5.85 -11.34 7.60
C ASP A 195 6.73 -11.84 6.43
N ALA A 196 6.54 -11.24 5.25
CA ALA A 196 7.47 -11.31 4.13
C ALA A 196 8.27 -10.00 4.09
N ALA A 197 9.52 -10.03 4.58
CA ALA A 197 10.32 -8.83 4.78
C ALA A 197 11.33 -8.67 3.63
N MET A 198 11.04 -7.79 2.67
CA MET A 198 11.85 -7.52 1.47
C MET A 198 12.36 -6.07 1.42
N GLN A 199 12.56 -5.46 2.61
CA GLN A 199 13.01 -4.07 2.70
C GLN A 199 14.39 -3.91 2.07
N GLY A 200 14.52 -2.90 1.20
CA GLY A 200 15.76 -2.60 0.50
C GLY A 200 16.20 -3.67 -0.49
N ALA A 201 15.38 -4.68 -0.75
CA ALA A 201 15.72 -5.71 -1.74
C ALA A 201 15.83 -5.12 -3.15
N GLY A 202 16.79 -5.62 -3.93
CA GLY A 202 17.03 -5.20 -5.30
C GLY A 202 16.62 -6.28 -6.32
N PHE A 203 15.58 -5.99 -7.11
CA PHE A 203 15.14 -6.86 -8.20
C PHE A 203 15.63 -6.29 -9.52
N ARG A 204 16.63 -6.93 -10.13
CA ARG A 204 17.19 -6.50 -11.42
C ARG A 204 16.58 -7.24 -12.60
N GLY A 205 16.09 -8.48 -12.38
CA GLY A 205 15.25 -9.23 -13.29
C GLY A 205 13.76 -9.02 -13.02
N ASP A 206 12.93 -9.78 -13.72
CA ASP A 206 11.49 -9.78 -13.52
C ASP A 206 11.12 -10.38 -12.17
N VAL A 207 10.06 -9.87 -11.55
CA VAL A 207 9.57 -10.38 -10.28
C VAL A 207 8.09 -10.71 -10.35
N SER A 208 7.71 -11.86 -9.81
CA SER A 208 6.33 -12.31 -9.75
C SER A 208 5.92 -12.73 -8.34
N PHE A 209 4.77 -12.19 -7.90
CA PHE A 209 4.08 -12.54 -6.64
C PHE A 209 2.66 -13.02 -6.89
N ARG A 210 2.43 -13.82 -7.93
CA ARG A 210 1.09 -14.29 -8.28
C ARG A 210 0.56 -15.27 -7.23
N ARG A 211 -0.68 -15.02 -6.77
CA ARG A 211 -1.38 -15.86 -5.80
C ARG A 211 -0.64 -16.07 -4.48
N VAL A 212 0.17 -15.08 -4.10
CA VAL A 212 0.87 -15.09 -2.82
C VAL A 212 -0.12 -14.78 -1.69
N GLN A 213 0.06 -15.50 -0.57
CA GLN A 213 -0.67 -15.26 0.67
C GLN A 213 0.30 -14.87 1.78
N VAL A 214 0.05 -13.75 2.44
CA VAL A 214 0.84 -13.27 3.58
C VAL A 214 -0.10 -13.08 4.76
N THR A 215 0.11 -13.81 5.85
CA THR A 215 -0.79 -13.72 7.00
C THR A 215 -0.73 -12.35 7.68
N ARG A 216 0.45 -11.72 7.72
CA ARG A 216 0.64 -10.40 8.33
C ARG A 216 1.02 -9.33 7.31
N HIS A 217 2.31 -9.04 7.16
CA HIS A 217 2.79 -7.90 6.40
C HIS A 217 3.70 -8.32 5.25
N ALA A 218 3.45 -7.76 4.05
CA ALA A 218 4.37 -7.80 2.91
C ALA A 218 5.12 -6.46 2.84
N ARG A 219 6.42 -6.48 3.10
CA ARG A 219 7.23 -5.29 3.31
C ARG A 219 8.25 -5.11 2.19
N PHE A 220 8.04 -4.09 1.36
CA PHE A 220 8.90 -3.72 0.23
C PHE A 220 9.46 -2.30 0.38
N GLU A 221 9.53 -1.77 1.61
CA GLU A 221 10.03 -0.42 1.84
C GLU A 221 11.45 -0.28 1.28
N ARG A 222 11.71 0.77 0.52
CA ARG A 222 13.01 1.05 -0.15
C ARG A 222 13.45 -0.04 -1.12
N ALA A 223 12.57 -0.96 -1.52
CA ALA A 223 12.90 -1.94 -2.54
C ALA A 223 13.10 -1.26 -3.91
N ARG A 224 13.97 -1.82 -4.74
CA ARG A 224 14.28 -1.29 -6.07
C ARG A 224 13.95 -2.33 -7.13
N PHE A 225 13.04 -1.97 -8.03
CA PHE A 225 12.63 -2.82 -9.15
C PHE A 225 13.14 -2.18 -10.45
N ARG A 226 14.08 -2.85 -11.12
CA ARG A 226 14.70 -2.30 -12.33
C ARG A 226 13.79 -2.38 -13.56
N HIS A 227 12.99 -3.44 -13.66
CA HIS A 227 12.02 -3.58 -14.74
C HIS A 227 10.64 -3.16 -14.23
N GLY A 228 9.74 -4.07 -13.99
CA GLY A 228 8.43 -3.80 -13.40
C GLY A 228 8.23 -4.61 -12.13
N ALA A 229 7.20 -4.25 -11.38
CA ALA A 229 6.78 -5.02 -10.23
C ALA A 229 5.34 -5.50 -10.43
N TRP A 230 5.17 -6.81 -10.49
CA TRP A 230 3.84 -7.41 -10.53
C TRP A 230 3.51 -8.02 -9.17
N LEU A 231 2.86 -7.22 -8.32
CA LEU A 231 2.44 -7.61 -6.99
C LEU A 231 0.97 -8.10 -7.03
N GLY A 232 0.81 -9.36 -7.37
CA GLY A 232 -0.52 -9.95 -7.30
C GLY A 232 -0.96 -10.81 -8.50
N PRO A 233 -2.17 -11.43 -8.38
CA PRO A 233 -3.08 -11.32 -7.24
C PRO A 233 -2.47 -11.76 -5.91
N LEU A 234 -2.58 -10.92 -4.88
CA LEU A 234 -1.92 -11.06 -3.58
C LEU A 234 -2.94 -10.82 -2.45
N ALA A 235 -2.90 -11.63 -1.39
CA ALA A 235 -3.65 -11.37 -0.17
C ALA A 235 -2.72 -11.16 1.01
N ALA A 236 -2.87 -10.04 1.73
CA ALA A 236 -2.14 -9.75 2.96
C ALA A 236 -3.11 -9.46 4.12
N GLY A 237 -3.01 -10.20 5.22
CA GLY A 237 -3.85 -10.00 6.39
C GLY A 237 -3.61 -8.66 7.10
N GLY A 238 -2.45 -8.05 6.91
CA GLY A 238 -2.07 -6.75 7.43
C GLY A 238 -1.85 -5.73 6.34
N ARG A 239 -0.61 -5.23 6.23
CA ARG A 239 -0.25 -4.17 5.28
C ARG A 239 0.65 -4.69 4.15
N ILE A 240 0.55 -4.03 3.00
CA ILE A 240 1.53 -4.06 1.92
C ILE A 240 2.24 -2.71 1.96
N ALA A 241 3.54 -2.70 2.26
CA ALA A 241 4.31 -1.47 2.42
C ALA A 241 5.31 -1.31 1.28
N LEU A 242 5.18 -0.22 0.53
CA LEU A 242 6.00 0.17 -0.62
C LEU A 242 6.70 1.50 -0.39
N SER A 243 6.69 2.03 0.85
CA SER A 243 7.25 3.36 1.13
C SER A 243 8.69 3.48 0.63
N ASP A 244 8.98 4.59 -0.06
CA ASP A 244 10.29 4.91 -0.64
C ASP A 244 10.79 3.85 -1.65
N ALA A 245 9.92 2.97 -2.15
CA ALA A 245 10.28 2.04 -3.20
C ALA A 245 10.44 2.77 -4.53
N THR A 246 11.35 2.27 -5.37
CA THR A 246 11.58 2.80 -6.73
C THR A 246 11.32 1.71 -7.75
N VAL A 247 10.46 2.00 -8.71
CA VAL A 247 10.09 1.10 -9.81
C VAL A 247 10.39 1.78 -11.13
N HIS A 248 11.41 1.28 -11.87
CA HIS A 248 11.79 1.87 -13.15
C HIS A 248 10.83 1.48 -14.31
N GLY A 249 10.13 0.37 -14.17
CA GLY A 249 9.08 -0.04 -15.11
C GLY A 249 7.69 0.24 -14.57
N GLY A 250 6.71 -0.58 -14.96
CA GLY A 250 5.35 -0.50 -14.46
C GLY A 250 5.17 -1.15 -13.08
N LEU A 251 4.33 -0.56 -12.25
CA LEU A 251 3.90 -1.12 -10.96
C LEU A 251 2.45 -1.59 -11.07
N ARG A 252 2.21 -2.87 -10.89
CA ARG A 252 0.85 -3.42 -10.79
C ARG A 252 0.63 -4.04 -9.42
N VAL A 253 -0.29 -3.48 -8.66
CA VAL A 253 -0.70 -3.98 -7.34
C VAL A 253 -2.13 -4.47 -7.44
N HIS A 254 -2.30 -5.79 -7.54
CA HIS A 254 -3.62 -6.42 -7.52
C HIS A 254 -3.76 -7.16 -6.19
N ALA A 255 -4.41 -6.55 -5.20
CA ALA A 255 -4.33 -7.05 -3.84
C ALA A 255 -5.59 -6.83 -3.01
N ALA A 256 -5.79 -7.76 -2.05
CA ALA A 256 -6.63 -7.57 -0.89
C ALA A 256 -5.75 -7.43 0.35
N ALA A 257 -5.87 -6.32 1.07
CA ALA A 257 -5.06 -6.03 2.26
C ALA A 257 -5.80 -5.04 3.18
N ARG A 258 -5.42 -4.97 4.47
CA ARG A 258 -5.97 -3.93 5.35
C ARG A 258 -5.44 -2.54 4.98
N GLN A 259 -4.16 -2.47 4.63
CA GLN A 259 -3.52 -1.21 4.24
C GLN A 259 -2.54 -1.44 3.09
N VAL A 260 -2.46 -0.48 2.19
CA VAL A 260 -1.40 -0.36 1.18
C VAL A 260 -0.74 1.00 1.39
N ILE A 261 0.53 0.99 1.76
CA ILE A 261 1.29 2.21 2.07
C ILE A 261 2.34 2.38 0.99
N ALA A 262 2.19 3.40 0.16
CA ALA A 262 3.11 3.72 -0.94
C ALA A 262 3.61 5.18 -0.84
N ARG A 263 3.94 5.61 0.39
CA ARG A 263 4.47 6.95 0.65
C ARG A 263 5.84 7.11 0.01
N GLY A 264 6.07 8.22 -0.68
CA GLY A 264 7.36 8.50 -1.31
C GLY A 264 7.76 7.48 -2.38
N THR A 265 6.83 6.63 -2.82
CA THR A 265 7.09 5.66 -3.89
C THR A 265 7.27 6.38 -5.23
N ILE A 266 8.31 6.03 -5.98
CA ILE A 266 8.59 6.58 -7.31
C ILE A 266 8.36 5.49 -8.35
N VAL A 267 7.46 5.74 -9.31
CA VAL A 267 7.18 4.85 -10.42
C VAL A 267 7.41 5.59 -11.73
N HIS A 268 8.41 5.16 -12.50
CA HIS A 268 8.75 5.77 -13.79
C HIS A 268 7.80 5.32 -14.92
N GLY A 269 7.24 4.10 -14.81
CA GLY A 269 6.27 3.58 -15.76
C GLY A 269 4.81 3.76 -15.32
N GLU A 270 3.92 2.91 -15.84
CA GLU A 270 2.51 2.88 -15.47
C GLU A 270 2.32 2.32 -14.06
N ALA A 271 1.42 2.92 -13.26
CA ALA A 271 1.03 2.42 -11.93
C ALA A 271 -0.46 2.02 -11.93
N ASP A 272 -0.77 0.74 -11.64
CA ASP A 272 -2.16 0.25 -11.57
C ASP A 272 -2.41 -0.43 -10.21
N PHE A 273 -3.16 0.25 -9.35
CA PHE A 273 -3.59 -0.25 -8.04
C PHE A 273 -5.03 -0.77 -8.14
N ARG A 274 -5.19 -2.07 -8.19
CA ARG A 274 -6.48 -2.76 -8.12
C ARG A 274 -6.62 -3.37 -6.73
N LEU A 275 -7.38 -2.72 -5.89
CA LEU A 275 -7.42 -3.02 -4.47
C LEU A 275 -8.80 -3.47 -4.00
N ARG A 276 -8.80 -4.22 -2.90
CA ARG A 276 -10.01 -4.63 -2.21
C ARG A 276 -9.79 -4.57 -0.70
N HIS A 277 -10.79 -4.02 0.02
CA HIS A 277 -10.78 -3.86 1.49
C HIS A 277 -9.55 -3.13 2.05
N ALA A 278 -8.99 -2.19 1.29
CA ALA A 278 -7.72 -1.56 1.62
C ALA A 278 -7.85 -0.07 1.96
N GLU A 279 -7.11 0.36 2.96
CA GLU A 279 -6.76 1.76 3.16
C GLU A 279 -5.47 2.05 2.39
N LEU A 280 -5.52 2.97 1.41
CA LEU A 280 -4.39 3.33 0.56
C LEU A 280 -3.81 4.68 0.99
N ASP A 281 -2.48 4.74 1.08
CA ASP A 281 -1.75 5.97 1.37
C ASP A 281 -0.71 6.22 0.28
N LEU A 282 -0.88 7.33 -0.45
CA LEU A 282 -0.02 7.77 -1.56
C LEU A 282 0.67 9.11 -1.27
N GLU A 283 0.85 9.46 0.01
CA GLU A 283 1.55 10.68 0.38
C GLU A 283 2.95 10.74 -0.26
N ASP A 284 3.32 11.88 -0.85
CA ASP A 284 4.60 12.10 -1.55
C ASP A 284 4.88 11.13 -2.72
N ALA A 285 3.90 10.34 -3.17
CA ALA A 285 4.11 9.42 -4.30
C ALA A 285 4.27 10.18 -5.62
N VAL A 286 5.19 9.70 -6.47
CA VAL A 286 5.51 10.28 -7.77
C VAL A 286 5.26 9.25 -8.86
N PHE A 287 4.37 9.59 -9.80
CA PHE A 287 4.05 8.78 -10.96
C PHE A 287 4.42 9.53 -12.23
N GLU A 288 5.47 9.11 -12.91
CA GLU A 288 5.87 9.72 -14.19
C GLU A 288 4.98 9.23 -15.35
N GLY A 289 4.52 7.98 -15.26
CA GLY A 289 3.55 7.40 -16.18
C GLY A 289 2.09 7.56 -15.72
N PRO A 290 1.13 7.00 -16.50
CA PRO A 290 -0.27 6.92 -16.09
C PRO A 290 -0.42 6.15 -14.79
N ALA A 291 -1.22 6.67 -13.84
CA ALA A 291 -1.50 6.02 -12.57
C ALA A 291 -3.01 5.83 -12.39
N ALA A 292 -3.43 4.66 -11.93
CA ALA A 292 -4.82 4.38 -11.66
C ALA A 292 -5.00 3.67 -10.32
N VAL A 293 -6.01 4.10 -9.57
CA VAL A 293 -6.47 3.44 -8.35
C VAL A 293 -7.91 3.01 -8.57
N ARG A 294 -8.16 1.72 -8.47
CA ARG A 294 -9.48 1.13 -8.71
C ARG A 294 -9.86 0.19 -7.58
N ALA A 295 -11.06 0.33 -7.08
CA ALA A 295 -11.63 -0.64 -6.16
C ALA A 295 -12.17 -1.86 -6.94
N LEU A 296 -11.92 -3.05 -6.41
CA LEU A 296 -12.42 -4.31 -6.95
C LEU A 296 -13.76 -4.66 -6.32
N ALA A 297 -14.80 -4.82 -7.14
CA ALA A 297 -16.13 -5.20 -6.68
C ALA A 297 -16.21 -6.67 -6.24
N HIS A 298 -15.47 -7.56 -6.90
CA HIS A 298 -15.54 -9.00 -6.67
C HIS A 298 -14.31 -9.53 -5.94
N PRO A 299 -14.48 -10.60 -5.11
CA PRO A 299 -13.39 -11.28 -4.45
C PRO A 299 -12.32 -11.78 -5.43
N ILE A 300 -11.07 -11.79 -4.99
CA ILE A 300 -9.96 -12.34 -5.77
C ILE A 300 -10.03 -13.86 -5.74
N GLN A 301 -10.32 -14.46 -6.87
CA GLN A 301 -10.51 -15.92 -6.97
C GLN A 301 -9.28 -16.71 -6.49
N GLY A 302 -9.52 -17.69 -5.63
CA GLY A 302 -8.50 -18.60 -5.13
C GLY A 302 -7.56 -18.02 -4.07
N LEU A 303 -7.89 -16.87 -3.48
CA LEU A 303 -7.18 -16.28 -2.34
C LEU A 303 -8.13 -16.09 -1.16
N ALA A 304 -7.67 -16.44 0.05
CA ALA A 304 -8.36 -16.07 1.27
C ALA A 304 -8.11 -14.57 1.55
N GLU A 305 -9.14 -13.75 1.39
CA GLU A 305 -9.06 -12.32 1.67
C GLU A 305 -9.11 -12.05 3.17
N PRO A 306 -8.41 -11.01 3.66
CA PRO A 306 -8.53 -10.61 5.05
C PRO A 306 -9.96 -10.15 5.33
N THR A 307 -10.57 -10.69 6.38
CA THR A 307 -11.85 -10.18 6.89
C THR A 307 -11.64 -8.75 7.40
N SER A 308 -12.13 -7.78 6.66
CA SER A 308 -12.12 -6.39 7.10
C SER A 308 -13.13 -6.22 8.24
N GLY A 309 -12.68 -5.75 9.40
CA GLY A 309 -13.58 -5.29 10.47
C GLY A 309 -14.40 -4.05 10.09
N ASN A 310 -14.12 -3.48 8.93
CA ASN A 310 -14.83 -2.38 8.26
C ASN A 310 -15.60 -2.87 7.02
N ALA A 311 -16.23 -4.05 7.08
CA ALA A 311 -17.26 -4.38 6.10
C ALA A 311 -18.32 -3.28 6.19
N ASP A 312 -18.23 -2.32 5.28
CA ASP A 312 -19.18 -1.21 5.20
C ASP A 312 -20.59 -1.75 5.13
N ARG A 313 -21.47 -1.20 5.98
CA ARG A 313 -22.91 -1.47 6.03
C ARG A 313 -23.62 -1.27 4.68
N ASN A 314 -22.90 -0.80 3.64
CA ASN A 314 -23.40 -0.50 2.31
C ASN A 314 -22.88 -1.41 1.18
N GLY A 315 -22.13 -2.49 1.48
CA GLY A 315 -21.70 -3.46 0.45
C GLY A 315 -20.71 -2.92 -0.60
N THR A 316 -20.14 -1.73 -0.39
CA THR A 316 -19.12 -1.16 -1.28
C THR A 316 -17.78 -1.86 -1.02
N SER A 317 -16.96 -1.99 -2.04
CA SER A 317 -15.69 -2.73 -2.07
C SER A 317 -14.61 -2.23 -1.09
N GLY A 318 -14.93 -1.27 -0.22
CA GLY A 318 -14.16 -0.87 0.96
C GLY A 318 -12.74 -0.37 0.70
N VAL A 319 -12.46 0.27 -0.44
CA VAL A 319 -11.17 0.94 -0.69
C VAL A 319 -11.27 2.39 -0.27
N ARG A 320 -10.50 2.78 0.76
CA ARG A 320 -10.42 4.15 1.24
C ARG A 320 -9.05 4.75 0.94
N LEU A 321 -9.01 5.92 0.34
CA LEU A 321 -7.79 6.67 0.15
C LEU A 321 -7.55 7.59 1.36
N LEU A 322 -6.41 7.41 2.05
CA LEU A 322 -6.07 8.17 3.25
C LEU A 322 -5.39 9.50 2.93
N SER A 323 -4.46 9.49 1.99
CA SER A 323 -3.68 10.70 1.66
C SER A 323 -3.23 10.71 0.21
N LEU A 324 -3.35 11.91 -0.40
CA LEU A 324 -2.72 12.33 -1.65
C LEU A 324 -1.83 13.56 -1.41
N ARG A 325 -1.50 13.85 -0.15
CA ARG A 325 -0.69 15.02 0.18
C ARG A 325 0.63 14.99 -0.58
N ARG A 326 0.96 16.10 -1.26
CA ARG A 326 2.18 16.28 -2.04
C ARG A 326 2.40 15.28 -3.18
N ALA A 327 1.45 14.38 -3.44
CA ALA A 327 1.48 13.51 -4.60
C ALA A 327 1.30 14.28 -5.91
N ASP A 328 1.64 13.68 -7.05
CA ASP A 328 1.41 14.27 -8.38
C ASP A 328 0.15 13.68 -9.01
N ALA A 329 -0.84 14.53 -9.27
CA ALA A 329 -2.12 14.14 -9.86
C ALA A 329 -2.16 14.25 -11.40
N THR A 330 -1.05 14.61 -12.06
CA THR A 330 -1.02 14.92 -13.51
C THR A 330 -1.62 13.80 -14.36
N ARG A 331 -1.45 12.55 -13.97
CA ARG A 331 -1.93 11.37 -14.70
C ARG A 331 -2.66 10.38 -13.80
N LEU A 332 -3.21 10.85 -12.67
CA LEU A 332 -3.85 9.99 -11.68
C LEU A 332 -5.35 9.86 -11.96
N LEU A 333 -5.80 8.61 -12.06
CA LEU A 333 -7.21 8.22 -12.16
C LEU A 333 -7.66 7.55 -10.86
N LEU A 334 -8.76 8.00 -10.29
CA LEU A 334 -9.42 7.36 -9.14
C LEU A 334 -10.78 6.81 -9.58
N ALA A 335 -11.05 5.54 -9.28
CA ALA A 335 -12.30 4.90 -9.64
C ALA A 335 -12.86 4.07 -8.48
N ASP A 336 -14.11 4.33 -8.11
CA ASP A 336 -14.87 3.61 -7.08
C ASP A 336 -14.20 3.59 -5.69
N VAL A 337 -13.58 4.72 -5.29
CA VAL A 337 -12.76 4.85 -4.07
C VAL A 337 -13.42 5.82 -3.08
N ASP A 338 -13.42 5.48 -1.79
CA ASP A 338 -13.84 6.38 -0.72
C ASP A 338 -12.75 7.43 -0.43
N LEU A 339 -13.08 8.69 -0.71
CA LEU A 339 -12.24 9.88 -0.50
C LEU A 339 -12.69 10.70 0.72
N SER A 340 -13.64 10.20 1.52
CA SER A 340 -14.24 10.96 2.62
C SER A 340 -13.26 11.37 3.72
N GLY A 341 -12.18 10.60 3.89
CA GLY A 341 -11.09 10.90 4.83
C GLY A 341 -9.78 11.30 4.17
N CYS A 342 -9.77 11.51 2.84
CA CYS A 342 -8.55 11.75 2.09
C CYS A 342 -7.95 13.13 2.35
N GLY A 343 -6.65 13.18 2.64
CA GLY A 343 -5.88 14.42 2.68
C GLY A 343 -5.40 14.84 1.29
N PHE A 344 -5.74 16.06 0.86
CA PHE A 344 -5.39 16.62 -0.46
C PHE A 344 -4.41 17.79 -0.40
N LEU A 345 -4.09 18.30 0.79
CA LEU A 345 -3.24 19.49 0.92
C LEU A 345 -1.86 19.29 0.29
N GLY A 346 -1.48 20.23 -0.58
CA GLY A 346 -0.21 20.18 -1.31
C GLY A 346 -0.21 19.25 -2.52
N LEU A 347 -1.36 18.65 -2.90
CA LEU A 347 -1.51 17.89 -4.13
C LEU A 347 -1.01 18.70 -5.31
N ARG A 348 -0.12 18.13 -6.12
CA ARG A 348 0.41 18.77 -7.32
C ARG A 348 -0.55 18.56 -8.47
N ARG A 349 -0.86 19.62 -9.22
CA ARG A 349 -1.79 19.63 -10.36
C ARG A 349 -3.14 18.98 -10.07
N PRO A 350 -3.87 19.42 -9.04
CA PRO A 350 -5.17 18.85 -8.68
C PRO A 350 -6.22 19.01 -9.78
N ASP A 351 -6.02 19.93 -10.72
CA ASP A 351 -6.85 20.14 -11.91
C ASP A 351 -6.74 19.03 -12.95
N ALA A 352 -5.66 18.24 -12.93
CA ALA A 352 -5.45 17.11 -13.82
C ALA A 352 -5.98 15.78 -13.25
N LEU A 353 -6.43 15.75 -11.98
CA LEU A 353 -6.97 14.56 -11.34
C LEU A 353 -8.23 14.07 -12.04
N ARG A 354 -8.26 12.82 -12.44
CA ARG A 354 -9.46 12.19 -13.03
C ARG A 354 -10.19 11.35 -11.99
N ILE A 355 -11.48 11.60 -11.84
CA ILE A 355 -12.33 10.87 -10.90
C ILE A 355 -13.46 10.22 -11.69
N THR A 356 -13.60 8.90 -11.58
CA THR A 356 -14.61 8.10 -12.30
C THR A 356 -15.32 7.14 -11.34
N GLY A 357 -16.40 6.49 -11.78
CA GLY A 357 -17.15 5.55 -10.95
C GLY A 357 -17.80 6.23 -9.73
N ASP A 358 -18.02 5.52 -8.64
CA ASP A 358 -18.67 6.03 -7.42
C ASP A 358 -17.61 6.38 -6.36
N CYS A 359 -17.10 7.62 -6.39
CA CYS A 359 -16.17 8.13 -5.40
C CYS A 359 -16.88 8.98 -4.36
N ALA A 360 -16.87 8.56 -3.09
CA ALA A 360 -17.46 9.27 -1.98
C ALA A 360 -16.52 10.34 -1.42
N PHE A 361 -17.03 11.53 -1.15
CA PHE A 361 -16.34 12.60 -0.42
C PHE A 361 -16.98 12.80 0.95
N ALA A 362 -16.26 13.46 1.85
CA ALA A 362 -16.81 13.87 3.12
C ALA A 362 -18.02 14.80 2.90
N THR A 363 -18.96 14.79 3.83
CA THR A 363 -20.15 15.64 3.78
C THR A 363 -20.09 16.72 4.85
N ALA A 364 -20.47 17.95 4.48
CA ALA A 364 -20.50 19.05 5.42
C ALA A 364 -21.45 18.73 6.60
N PRO A 365 -21.04 18.95 7.88
CA PRO A 365 -21.89 18.70 9.02
C PRO A 365 -23.14 19.55 8.95
N GLY A 366 -24.28 18.92 8.74
CA GLY A 366 -25.57 19.59 8.70
C GLY A 366 -25.88 20.18 10.07
N ARG A 367 -26.08 21.50 10.19
CA ARG A 367 -26.67 22.08 11.41
C ARG A 367 -28.07 21.49 11.61
N ARG A 368 -28.16 20.54 12.55
CA ARG A 368 -29.39 19.83 12.95
C ARG A 368 -30.36 20.75 13.69
N ARG A 369 -30.86 21.83 13.10
CA ARG A 369 -32.05 22.51 13.65
C ARG A 369 -32.82 23.22 12.55
N LEU A 370 -34.07 22.83 12.41
CA LEU A 370 -35.16 23.54 11.73
C LEU A 370 -35.16 23.51 10.19
N ARG A 371 -35.51 22.36 9.55
CA ARG A 371 -36.39 22.34 8.37
C ARG A 371 -36.57 20.92 7.80
N PRO A 372 -37.81 20.48 7.48
CA PRO A 372 -38.13 19.12 7.00
C PRO A 372 -37.84 18.89 5.51
N TRP A 373 -37.29 19.85 4.78
CA TRP A 373 -36.94 19.64 3.39
C TRP A 373 -35.49 19.12 3.30
N ARG A 374 -35.33 17.88 2.74
CA ARG A 374 -34.08 17.14 2.51
C ARG A 374 -32.95 18.10 2.13
N ARG A 375 -32.06 18.43 3.09
CA ARG A 375 -30.78 19.04 2.79
C ARG A 375 -29.96 17.98 2.13
N ARG A 376 -29.66 18.15 0.84
CA ARG A 376 -28.66 17.37 0.15
C ARG A 376 -27.32 17.65 0.80
N ASP A 377 -26.68 16.60 1.32
CA ASP A 377 -25.35 16.69 1.90
C ASP A 377 -24.37 17.18 0.82
N ARG A 378 -23.66 18.27 1.13
CA ARG A 378 -22.68 18.86 0.23
C ARG A 378 -21.34 18.13 0.39
N ALA A 379 -20.72 17.74 -0.73
CA ALA A 379 -19.36 17.20 -0.73
C ALA A 379 -18.35 18.27 -0.31
N VAL A 380 -17.49 17.92 0.65
CA VAL A 380 -16.41 18.76 1.16
C VAL A 380 -15.13 17.92 1.32
N LEU A 381 -13.99 18.57 1.47
CA LEU A 381 -12.74 17.90 1.77
C LEU A 381 -12.63 17.62 3.28
N ALA A 382 -11.91 16.57 3.64
CA ALA A 382 -11.70 16.20 5.03
C ALA A 382 -11.02 17.30 5.84
N GLU A 383 -10.11 18.05 5.22
CA GLU A 383 -9.41 19.19 5.81
C GLU A 383 -10.35 20.33 6.20
N ASP A 384 -11.41 20.57 5.44
CA ASP A 384 -12.41 21.60 5.73
C ASP A 384 -13.23 21.24 6.99
N ILE A 385 -13.48 19.95 7.23
CA ILE A 385 -14.18 19.46 8.42
C ILE A 385 -13.29 19.48 9.65
N ALA A 386 -12.02 19.16 9.51
CA ALA A 386 -11.05 19.08 10.61
C ALA A 386 -10.80 20.45 11.27
N GLY A 387 -11.11 21.57 10.61
CA GLY A 387 -11.31 22.90 11.19
C GLY A 387 -10.22 23.38 12.16
N GLY A 388 -8.96 23.05 11.94
CA GLY A 388 -7.85 23.50 12.78
C GLY A 388 -7.51 24.96 12.48
N ALA A 389 -7.43 25.82 13.49
CA ALA A 389 -6.87 27.16 13.40
C ALA A 389 -5.42 27.07 12.89
N GLY A 390 -5.20 27.32 11.59
CA GLY A 390 -3.88 27.23 10.95
C GLY A 390 -3.91 26.74 9.51
N HIS A 391 -5.06 26.35 8.97
CA HIS A 391 -5.17 26.05 7.54
C HIS A 391 -5.25 27.38 6.77
N ASP A 392 -4.36 27.52 5.80
CA ASP A 392 -4.33 28.63 4.88
C ASP A 392 -5.58 28.55 3.98
N ASP A 393 -6.62 29.33 4.33
CA ASP A 393 -7.90 29.40 3.59
C ASP A 393 -7.66 29.64 2.10
N ASP A 394 -6.60 30.33 1.74
CA ASP A 394 -6.23 30.58 0.36
C ASP A 394 -5.75 29.33 -0.37
N ARG A 395 -4.99 28.46 0.30
CA ARG A 395 -4.57 27.16 -0.28
C ARG A 395 -5.74 26.24 -0.46
N LEU A 396 -6.62 26.15 0.55
CA LEU A 396 -7.83 25.31 0.48
C LEU A 396 -8.78 25.82 -0.61
N ARG A 397 -8.90 27.16 -0.76
CA ARG A 397 -9.66 27.76 -1.84
C ARG A 397 -9.12 27.40 -3.22
N ALA A 398 -7.79 27.52 -3.41
CA ALA A 398 -7.14 27.17 -4.66
C ALA A 398 -7.34 25.68 -5.00
N LEU A 399 -7.24 24.81 -4.02
CA LEU A 399 -7.48 23.38 -4.16
C LEU A 399 -8.93 23.09 -4.59
N TYR A 400 -9.92 23.68 -3.93
CA TYR A 400 -11.32 23.54 -4.33
C TYR A 400 -11.59 24.04 -5.75
N GLN A 401 -10.99 25.14 -6.17
CA GLN A 401 -11.12 25.66 -7.54
C GLN A 401 -10.53 24.70 -8.58
N ALA A 402 -9.38 24.09 -8.28
CA ALA A 402 -8.74 23.13 -9.17
C ALA A 402 -9.56 21.83 -9.28
N LEU A 403 -10.02 21.29 -8.15
CA LEU A 403 -10.89 20.11 -8.13
C LEU A 403 -12.25 20.36 -8.80
N ALA A 404 -12.79 21.57 -8.69
CA ALA A 404 -14.01 21.93 -9.39
C ALA A 404 -13.84 21.94 -10.93
N ARG A 405 -12.64 22.27 -11.44
CA ARG A 405 -12.30 22.14 -12.87
C ARG A 405 -12.17 20.69 -13.27
N ALA A 406 -11.37 19.92 -12.52
CA ALA A 406 -11.15 18.50 -12.76
C ALA A 406 -12.46 17.68 -12.81
N THR A 407 -13.43 18.01 -11.94
CA THR A 407 -14.72 17.31 -11.87
C THR A 407 -15.72 17.78 -12.93
N ALA A 408 -15.61 19.02 -13.39
CA ALA A 408 -16.44 19.52 -14.51
C ALA A 408 -16.06 18.81 -15.84
N ASP A 409 -14.75 18.63 -16.07
CA ASP A 409 -14.23 17.92 -17.25
C ASP A 409 -14.58 16.42 -17.25
N SER A 410 -14.92 15.87 -16.10
CA SER A 410 -15.27 14.45 -15.91
C SER A 410 -16.79 14.20 -15.92
N ASP A 411 -17.62 15.12 -16.46
CA ASP A 411 -19.11 15.05 -16.50
C ASP A 411 -19.77 14.89 -15.12
N ARG A 412 -19.16 15.50 -14.09
CA ARG A 412 -19.63 15.47 -12.69
C ARG A 412 -20.08 16.85 -12.19
N ASP A 413 -20.98 17.47 -12.93
CA ASP A 413 -21.49 18.81 -12.67
C ASP A 413 -21.94 19.07 -11.23
N ARG A 414 -22.48 18.05 -10.55
CA ARG A 414 -22.92 18.19 -9.18
C ARG A 414 -21.75 18.39 -8.23
N LEU A 415 -20.72 17.55 -8.34
CA LEU A 415 -19.52 17.61 -7.52
C LEU A 415 -18.72 18.89 -7.79
N ALA A 416 -18.62 19.28 -9.07
CA ALA A 416 -18.03 20.55 -9.48
C ALA A 416 -18.75 21.76 -8.86
N ARG A 417 -20.09 21.75 -8.80
CA ARG A 417 -20.87 22.81 -8.14
C ARG A 417 -20.62 22.85 -6.63
N ASP A 418 -20.55 21.70 -5.97
CA ASP A 418 -20.29 21.63 -4.54
C ASP A 418 -18.89 22.18 -4.20
N PHE A 419 -17.88 21.85 -5.01
CA PHE A 419 -16.52 22.39 -4.84
C PHE A 419 -16.43 23.89 -5.16
N ARG A 420 -17.10 24.38 -6.21
CA ARG A 420 -17.20 25.83 -6.48
C ARG A 420 -17.84 26.58 -5.32
N TYR A 421 -18.89 26.02 -4.72
CA TYR A 421 -19.54 26.61 -3.55
C TYR A 421 -18.57 26.67 -2.36
N SER A 422 -17.83 25.57 -2.08
CA SER A 422 -16.84 25.53 -1.00
C SER A 422 -15.69 26.53 -1.22
N ALA A 423 -15.22 26.68 -2.46
CA ALA A 423 -14.19 27.69 -2.79
C ALA A 423 -14.65 29.13 -2.48
N LEU A 424 -15.94 29.43 -2.74
CA LEU A 424 -16.53 30.73 -2.42
C LEU A 424 -16.76 30.93 -0.92
N GLU A 425 -17.06 29.87 -0.17
CA GLU A 425 -17.09 29.94 1.29
C GLU A 425 -15.72 30.26 1.89
N MET A 426 -14.64 29.56 1.42
CA MET A 426 -13.27 29.86 1.86
C MET A 426 -12.90 31.32 1.53
N ARG A 427 -13.26 31.82 0.33
CA ARG A 427 -13.05 33.22 -0.01
C ARG A 427 -13.75 34.17 0.96
N ARG A 428 -14.99 33.88 1.36
CA ARG A 428 -15.74 34.71 2.30
C ARG A 428 -15.12 34.71 3.70
N HIS A 429 -14.58 33.58 4.16
CA HIS A 429 -13.93 33.48 5.47
C HIS A 429 -12.56 34.19 5.48
N GLY A 430 -11.78 34.06 4.41
CA GLY A 430 -10.47 34.69 4.27
C GLY A 430 -10.50 36.17 3.85
N GLU A 431 -11.67 36.75 3.48
CA GLU A 431 -11.76 38.15 3.03
C GLU A 431 -11.52 39.11 4.19
N ARG A 432 -10.52 39.97 4.06
CA ARG A 432 -10.13 40.98 5.07
C ARG A 432 -10.85 42.30 4.92
N ASP A 433 -11.30 42.63 3.69
CA ASP A 433 -12.06 43.86 3.41
C ASP A 433 -13.51 43.72 3.91
N PRO A 434 -13.98 44.57 4.85
CA PRO A 434 -15.31 44.47 5.44
C PRO A 434 -16.44 44.66 4.40
N TRP A 435 -16.24 45.52 3.41
CA TRP A 435 -17.23 45.78 2.37
C TRP A 435 -17.36 44.63 1.39
N ARG A 436 -16.23 44.06 0.96
CA ARG A 436 -16.25 42.86 0.10
C ARG A 436 -16.82 41.66 0.85
N ARG A 437 -16.46 41.50 2.13
CA ARG A 437 -17.01 40.47 2.99
C ARG A 437 -18.54 40.60 3.14
N ALA A 438 -19.04 41.83 3.35
CA ALA A 438 -20.50 42.10 3.41
C ALA A 438 -21.18 41.75 2.08
N GLY A 439 -20.59 42.11 0.94
CA GLY A 439 -21.11 41.74 -0.39
C GLY A 439 -21.17 40.22 -0.60
N LEU A 440 -20.12 39.48 -0.19
CA LEU A 440 -20.12 38.01 -0.25
C LEU A 440 -21.15 37.38 0.71
N HIS A 441 -21.38 37.97 1.88
CA HIS A 441 -22.44 37.55 2.79
C HIS A 441 -23.85 37.76 2.18
N LEU A 442 -24.09 38.90 1.53
CA LEU A 442 -25.32 39.17 0.85
C LEU A 442 -25.60 38.14 -0.27
N LEU A 443 -24.62 37.89 -1.12
CA LEU A 443 -24.70 36.85 -2.17
C LEU A 443 -24.93 35.46 -1.58
N TRP A 444 -24.32 35.14 -0.45
CA TRP A 444 -24.54 33.88 0.23
C TRP A 444 -25.97 33.74 0.76
N ILE A 445 -26.53 34.77 1.36
CA ILE A 445 -27.87 34.76 1.92
C ILE A 445 -28.94 34.70 0.81
N THR A 446 -28.79 35.52 -0.23
CA THR A 446 -29.82 35.68 -1.27
C THR A 446 -29.88 34.53 -2.26
N CYS A 447 -28.80 34.16 -2.89
CA CYS A 447 -28.78 33.18 -3.97
C CYS A 447 -27.80 32.00 -3.76
N GLY A 448 -27.10 31.94 -2.59
CA GLY A 448 -26.11 30.92 -2.36
C GLY A 448 -25.03 30.92 -3.43
N TYR A 449 -24.48 32.12 -3.76
CA TYR A 449 -23.51 32.41 -4.82
C TYR A 449 -23.96 32.08 -6.24
N GLY A 450 -25.29 32.12 -6.51
CA GLY A 450 -25.85 31.74 -7.82
C GLY A 450 -25.90 30.22 -8.07
N LEU A 451 -25.39 29.40 -7.15
CA LEU A 451 -25.35 27.95 -7.30
C LEU A 451 -26.55 27.22 -6.68
N ARG A 452 -27.46 27.97 -6.01
CA ARG A 452 -28.64 27.43 -5.35
C ARG A 452 -29.90 28.18 -5.75
N ALA A 453 -30.41 27.92 -6.94
CA ALA A 453 -31.60 28.56 -7.50
C ALA A 453 -32.82 28.54 -6.56
N GLY A 454 -33.01 27.47 -5.77
CA GLY A 454 -34.12 27.38 -4.81
C GLY A 454 -34.09 28.45 -3.69
N ARG A 455 -32.91 29.00 -3.34
CA ARG A 455 -32.85 30.15 -2.39
C ARG A 455 -33.32 31.44 -3.05
N ALA A 456 -32.91 31.69 -4.28
CA ALA A 456 -33.33 32.87 -5.04
C ALA A 456 -34.85 32.87 -5.24
N VAL A 457 -35.43 31.71 -5.60
CA VAL A 457 -36.89 31.54 -5.72
C VAL A 457 -37.59 31.77 -4.38
N ALA A 458 -37.07 31.26 -3.27
CA ALA A 458 -37.63 31.47 -1.94
C ALA A 458 -37.62 32.97 -1.55
N TRP A 459 -36.51 33.69 -1.82
CA TRP A 459 -36.45 35.14 -1.58
C TRP A 459 -37.40 35.92 -2.48
N LEU A 460 -37.51 35.53 -3.76
CA LEU A 460 -38.44 36.12 -4.68
C LEU A 460 -39.89 35.95 -4.17
N ALA A 461 -40.26 34.75 -3.70
CA ALA A 461 -41.56 34.49 -3.11
C ALA A 461 -41.82 35.34 -1.85
N VAL A 462 -40.83 35.51 -0.98
CA VAL A 462 -40.92 36.39 0.20
C VAL A 462 -41.11 37.85 -0.20
N ILE A 463 -40.37 38.35 -1.19
CA ILE A 463 -40.49 39.72 -1.70
C ILE A 463 -41.89 39.93 -2.29
N ILE A 464 -42.38 39.00 -3.10
CA ILE A 464 -43.71 39.07 -3.67
C ILE A 464 -44.78 39.08 -2.55
N ALA A 465 -44.65 38.21 -1.54
CA ALA A 465 -45.56 38.18 -0.40
C ALA A 465 -45.57 39.52 0.38
N LEU A 466 -44.37 40.09 0.63
CA LEU A 466 -44.26 41.40 1.29
C LEU A 466 -44.87 42.52 0.46
N LEU A 467 -44.69 42.52 -0.85
CA LEU A 467 -45.30 43.51 -1.76
C LEU A 467 -46.83 43.36 -1.77
N CYS A 468 -47.34 42.12 -1.80
CA CYS A 468 -48.78 41.87 -1.73
C CYS A 468 -49.38 42.30 -0.39
N CYS A 469 -48.70 42.00 0.73
CA CYS A 469 -49.14 42.47 2.07
C CYS A 469 -49.07 44.00 2.17
N GLY A 470 -48.02 44.64 1.68
CA GLY A 470 -47.88 46.09 1.65
C GLY A 470 -49.02 46.77 0.82
N ALA A 471 -49.30 46.24 -0.37
CA ALA A 471 -50.36 46.72 -1.21
C ALA A 471 -51.79 46.54 -0.55
N SER A 472 -51.91 45.45 0.21
CA SER A 472 -53.16 45.20 0.97
C SER A 472 -53.36 46.20 2.13
N LEU A 473 -52.24 46.53 2.83
CA LEU A 473 -52.28 47.54 3.90
C LEU A 473 -52.57 48.94 3.37
N VAL A 474 -51.98 49.36 2.24
CA VAL A 474 -52.25 50.64 1.58
C VAL A 474 -53.72 50.73 1.14
N ARG A 475 -54.22 49.64 0.55
CA ARG A 475 -55.69 49.59 0.19
C ARG A 475 -56.61 49.63 1.40
N HIS A 476 -56.20 49.12 2.54
CA HIS A 476 -56.98 49.16 3.77
C HIS A 476 -56.95 50.56 4.36
N ASP A 477 -55.84 51.29 4.28
CA ASP A 477 -55.74 52.68 4.74
C ASP A 477 -56.50 53.66 3.85
N ASP A 478 -56.50 53.41 2.53
CA ASP A 478 -57.35 54.19 1.60
C ASP A 478 -58.85 53.97 1.81
N ARG A 479 -59.31 52.75 2.12
CA ARG A 479 -60.69 52.47 2.48
C ARG A 479 -61.11 53.13 3.78
N THR A 480 -60.32 53.14 4.79
CA THR A 480 -60.53 53.77 6.07
C THR A 480 -60.56 55.30 5.94
N ARG A 481 -59.76 55.90 5.05
CA ARG A 481 -59.83 57.34 4.71
C ARG A 481 -61.07 57.73 3.89
N HIS A 482 -61.53 56.83 3.02
CA HIS A 482 -62.78 57.10 2.22
C HIS A 482 -63.97 56.97 3.09
N ASP A 483 -64.10 56.04 4.02
CA ASP A 483 -65.23 55.91 4.96
C ASP A 483 -65.32 57.09 5.96
N ASN A 484 -64.18 57.62 6.42
CA ASN A 484 -64.13 58.81 7.26
C ASN A 484 -64.53 60.09 6.52
N ARG A 485 -64.31 60.16 5.18
CA ARG A 485 -64.84 61.33 4.38
C ARG A 485 -66.32 61.25 4.06
N THR A 486 -66.89 60.05 3.91
CA THR A 486 -68.34 59.90 3.66
C THR A 486 -69.18 59.96 4.93
N GLY A 487 -68.61 59.63 6.11
CA GLY A 487 -69.25 59.84 7.41
C GLY A 487 -69.40 61.30 7.83
N SER A 488 -68.52 62.22 7.39
CA SER A 488 -68.54 63.66 7.69
C SER A 488 -69.59 64.46 6.88
N VAL A 489 -70.10 63.90 5.77
CA VAL A 489 -71.11 64.63 4.91
C VAL A 489 -72.54 64.29 5.30
N ARG A 490 -72.84 63.28 6.15
CA ARG A 490 -74.20 62.92 6.61
C ARG A 490 -74.63 63.55 7.93
N GLY A 491 -73.79 64.34 8.62
CA GLY A 491 -74.09 64.97 9.93
C GLY A 491 -74.59 66.39 9.86
N ALA A 492 -74.81 67.00 8.65
CA ALA A 492 -75.16 68.44 8.51
C ALA A 492 -76.58 68.76 7.98
N HIS A 493 -77.52 67.81 8.09
CA HIS A 493 -78.89 68.12 7.72
C HIS A 493 -79.93 67.44 8.63
N THR A 494 -80.05 67.87 9.88
CA THR A 494 -81.30 67.77 10.65
C THR A 494 -81.18 68.69 11.89
N GLY A 495 -81.78 69.88 11.81
CA GLY A 495 -81.86 70.81 12.94
C GLY A 495 -82.39 72.14 12.57
N ALA A 496 -83.61 72.17 12.05
CA ALA A 496 -84.48 73.39 12.08
C ALA A 496 -85.92 72.97 11.82
N ARG A 497 -86.68 72.90 12.91
CA ARG A 497 -88.04 73.41 13.09
C ARG A 497 -88.71 72.82 14.32
N ASN A 498 -89.00 73.56 15.22
CA ASN A 498 -90.23 74.07 15.73
C ASN A 498 -90.07 74.50 17.18
N THR A 499 -90.54 75.71 17.28
CA THR A 499 -91.18 76.61 18.21
C THR A 499 -90.39 77.18 19.29
#